data_cacce94eb2bca7ad9c6ea4b7919bfc2a
#
_entry.id   cacce94eb2bca7ad9c6ea4b7919bfc2a
#
_cell.length_a   1.000
_cell.length_b   1.000
_cell.length_c   1.000
_cell.angle_alpha   90.00
_cell.angle_beta   90.00
_cell.angle_gamma   90.00
#
_symmetry.space_group_name_H-M   'P 1'
#
loop_
_entity.id
_entity.type
_entity.pdbx_description
1 polymer ?
#
loop_
_entity_poly.entity_id
_entity_poly.type
_entity_poly.pdbx_seq_one_letter_code
_entity_poly.pdbx_strand_id
1 'polypeptide(L)'
;MKKKAIVSVISVICVIAVAVGIFAGCSSKKSDSNTSNSAQKGAITVISREEGSGTRDAFTELMGIMDDSGNDATAQSAEITNSTSVMMSTVQGNKNAIGYVSLGSLSDSVKALKLDGAEASVETIKNGSYKLQRPFNIAYIDGSLSKEAQDFIKFITSKEGEAIITKEGYIGIDATESYTASKMSGTVTLAGSTSVAPVMNVLADEYKKLNPGMKIEIQESGSSAGIESAMQGAVNIAMSSRELKNNEAAKLKSQKIALDGIAVIVNKENKL
;
A
#
# COMPACT_ATOMS: atom_id res chain seq x y z
N MET A 1 23.29 61.87 5.17
CA MET A 1 24.25 61.78 6.30
C MET A 1 24.38 60.29 6.61
N LYS A 2 25.42 59.61 6.10
CA LYS A 2 26.69 59.20 6.75
C LYS A 2 26.42 58.49 8.09
N LYS A 3 26.72 57.18 8.28
CA LYS A 3 28.01 56.45 8.38
C LYS A 3 27.69 54.94 8.42
N LYS A 4 28.23 54.03 7.68
CA LYS A 4 29.52 53.31 7.67
C LYS A 4 30.02 52.80 9.03
N ALA A 5 30.15 51.45 9.16
CA ALA A 5 31.26 50.74 9.81
C ALA A 5 30.99 49.22 9.65
N ILE A 6 31.66 48.45 8.85
CA ILE A 6 33.02 47.87 8.85
C ILE A 6 33.22 46.82 9.96
N VAL A 7 33.21 45.58 9.53
CA VAL A 7 34.19 44.46 9.60
C VAL A 7 34.74 44.07 10.98
N SER A 8 34.69 42.79 11.33
CA SER A 8 35.90 42.08 11.72
C SER A 8 35.74 40.55 11.58
N VAL A 9 36.58 39.99 10.72
CA VAL A 9 36.95 38.56 10.58
C VAL A 9 38.02 38.30 11.64
N ILE A 10 37.84 37.28 12.45
CA ILE A 10 38.95 36.72 13.25
C ILE A 10 38.97 35.19 13.01
N SER A 11 39.98 34.83 12.24
CA SER A 11 40.57 33.52 12.11
C SER A 11 41.26 33.12 13.41
N VAL A 12 41.02 31.96 13.94
CA VAL A 12 41.91 31.32 14.92
C VAL A 12 42.25 29.91 14.47
N ILE A 13 43.46 29.78 14.01
CA ILE A 13 44.25 28.54 13.81
C ILE A 13 44.88 28.25 15.19
N CYS A 14 44.73 27.03 15.70
CA CYS A 14 45.60 26.42 16.71
C CYS A 14 45.68 24.91 16.45
N VAL A 15 46.71 24.51 15.77
CA VAL A 15 47.96 23.89 16.24
C VAL A 15 47.81 22.48 16.82
N ILE A 16 48.37 21.61 16.07
CA ILE A 16 48.67 20.19 16.26
C ILE A 16 49.59 19.98 17.47
N ALA A 17 49.30 18.99 18.31
CA ALA A 17 50.30 18.36 19.18
C ALA A 17 50.20 16.82 19.02
N VAL A 18 51.23 16.29 18.40
CA VAL A 18 51.58 14.86 18.29
C VAL A 18 52.14 14.41 19.65
N ALA A 19 51.60 13.35 20.22
CA ALA A 19 52.28 12.58 21.25
C ALA A 19 52.33 11.12 20.79
N VAL A 20 53.50 10.74 20.34
CA VAL A 20 53.97 9.36 20.11
C VAL A 20 54.29 8.76 21.46
N GLY A 21 53.60 7.72 21.85
CA GLY A 21 53.88 6.87 22.99
C GLY A 21 54.08 5.42 22.54
N ILE A 22 55.31 5.05 22.40
CA ILE A 22 55.74 3.66 22.16
C ILE A 22 55.65 2.91 23.49
N PHE A 23 54.90 1.81 23.55
CA PHE A 23 55.13 0.73 24.49
C PHE A 23 55.13 -0.59 23.74
N ALA A 24 56.31 -1.12 23.67
CA ALA A 24 56.59 -2.49 23.27
C ALA A 24 56.43 -3.42 24.48
N GLY A 25 55.85 -4.58 24.23
CA GLY A 25 56.19 -5.74 25.05
C GLY A 25 55.06 -6.60 25.54
N CYS A 26 55.02 -7.77 25.05
CA CYS A 26 54.87 -9.13 25.61
C CYS A 26 53.78 -9.97 24.97
N SER A 27 54.23 -10.79 24.04
CA SER A 27 54.24 -12.26 24.04
C SER A 27 52.95 -13.01 24.43
N SER A 28 52.44 -13.66 23.38
CA SER A 28 51.89 -15.02 23.32
C SER A 28 50.86 -15.51 24.34
N LYS A 29 49.62 -15.68 23.84
CA LYS A 29 48.94 -16.97 23.91
C LYS A 29 47.97 -17.06 22.74
N LYS A 30 48.22 -17.99 21.82
CA LYS A 30 47.16 -18.48 20.91
C LYS A 30 46.04 -19.05 21.76
N SER A 31 44.97 -18.35 21.82
CA SER A 31 43.67 -18.92 22.12
C SER A 31 42.97 -19.11 20.78
N ASP A 32 42.86 -20.33 20.36
CA ASP A 32 41.89 -20.74 19.35
C ASP A 32 40.48 -20.42 19.87
N SER A 33 40.06 -19.17 19.71
CA SER A 33 38.65 -18.83 19.80
C SER A 33 38.03 -19.22 18.46
N ASN A 34 37.44 -20.39 18.48
CA ASN A 34 36.43 -20.82 17.53
C ASN A 34 35.34 -19.75 17.56
N THR A 35 35.49 -18.67 16.80
CA THR A 35 34.44 -17.68 16.56
C THR A 35 33.46 -18.38 15.66
N SER A 36 32.53 -19.10 16.29
CA SER A 36 31.29 -19.43 15.66
C SER A 36 30.72 -18.11 15.11
N ASN A 37 30.73 -17.96 13.82
CA ASN A 37 30.06 -16.93 13.05
C ASN A 37 28.54 -17.13 13.25
N SER A 38 28.05 -16.83 14.46
CA SER A 38 26.64 -16.54 14.64
C SER A 38 26.42 -15.21 13.92
N ALA A 39 26.00 -15.29 12.66
CA ALA A 39 25.47 -14.15 11.97
C ALA A 39 24.47 -13.50 12.94
N GLN A 40 24.82 -12.32 13.46
CA GLN A 40 23.97 -11.56 14.36
C GLN A 40 22.71 -11.27 13.53
N LYS A 41 21.63 -12.06 13.77
CA LYS A 41 20.36 -11.82 13.13
C LYS A 41 19.96 -10.43 13.56
N GLY A 42 19.92 -9.48 12.64
CA GLY A 42 19.45 -8.12 12.92
C GLY A 42 18.02 -8.17 13.47
N ALA A 43 17.64 -7.16 14.25
CA ALA A 43 16.26 -7.04 14.71
C ALA A 43 15.31 -6.99 13.52
N ILE A 44 14.17 -7.67 13.62
CA ILE A 44 13.11 -7.60 12.60
C ILE A 44 12.52 -6.19 12.62
N THR A 45 12.46 -5.56 11.44
CA THR A 45 11.78 -4.28 11.26
C THR A 45 10.35 -4.55 10.77
N VAL A 46 9.38 -4.35 11.64
CA VAL A 46 7.96 -4.45 11.28
C VAL A 46 7.56 -3.16 10.57
N ILE A 47 6.99 -3.30 9.38
CA ILE A 47 6.50 -2.18 8.60
C ILE A 47 4.98 -2.32 8.46
N SER A 48 4.25 -1.27 8.80
CA SER A 48 2.80 -1.20 8.67
C SER A 48 2.37 -0.03 7.80
N ARG A 49 1.09 0.05 7.54
CA ARG A 49 0.46 1.14 6.82
C ARG A 49 -0.07 2.18 7.80
N GLU A 50 -0.33 3.34 7.26
CA GLU A 50 -0.96 4.47 7.96
C GLU A 50 -2.35 4.13 8.49
N GLU A 51 -2.80 4.87 9.48
CA GLU A 51 -4.19 4.84 9.95
C GLU A 51 -5.14 5.25 8.81
N GLY A 52 -6.26 4.55 8.68
CA GLY A 52 -7.22 4.75 7.59
C GLY A 52 -6.85 4.03 6.28
N SER A 53 -5.73 3.30 6.25
CA SER A 53 -5.43 2.36 5.17
C SER A 53 -6.36 1.15 5.25
N GLY A 54 -7.20 0.95 4.22
CA GLY A 54 -8.04 -0.25 4.15
C GLY A 54 -7.25 -1.56 4.09
N THR A 55 -5.97 -1.52 3.67
CA THR A 55 -5.08 -2.69 3.71
C THR A 55 -4.67 -3.01 5.13
N ARG A 56 -4.37 -1.99 5.94
CA ARG A 56 -4.08 -2.17 7.37
C ARG A 56 -5.32 -2.68 8.11
N ASP A 57 -6.48 -2.03 7.91
CA ASP A 57 -7.73 -2.43 8.57
C ASP A 57 -8.05 -3.92 8.26
N ALA A 58 -8.01 -4.32 6.99
CA ALA A 58 -8.26 -5.71 6.60
C ALA A 58 -7.18 -6.68 7.12
N PHE A 59 -5.90 -6.30 7.10
CA PHE A 59 -4.81 -7.14 7.60
C PHE A 59 -4.91 -7.39 9.10
N THR A 60 -5.11 -6.33 9.90
CA THR A 60 -5.19 -6.44 11.36
C THR A 60 -6.42 -7.23 11.79
N GLU A 61 -7.57 -7.03 11.12
CA GLU A 61 -8.78 -7.80 11.37
C GLU A 61 -8.60 -9.29 11.04
N LEU A 62 -8.11 -9.61 9.83
CA LEU A 62 -7.92 -11.01 9.37
C LEU A 62 -6.86 -11.77 10.17
N MET A 63 -5.82 -11.07 10.65
CA MET A 63 -4.75 -11.64 11.46
C MET A 63 -5.06 -11.63 12.95
N GLY A 64 -6.18 -11.04 13.39
CA GLY A 64 -6.55 -10.92 14.78
C GLY A 64 -5.62 -9.98 15.57
N ILE A 65 -5.01 -8.99 14.91
CA ILE A 65 -4.14 -7.98 15.56
C ILE A 65 -5.03 -6.86 16.10
N MET A 66 -5.87 -7.22 17.07
CA MET A 66 -6.86 -6.34 17.69
C MET A 66 -6.72 -6.37 19.20
N ASP A 67 -6.97 -5.26 19.89
CA ASP A 67 -7.06 -5.22 21.35
C ASP A 67 -8.40 -5.79 21.86
N ASP A 68 -8.55 -5.91 23.16
CA ASP A 68 -9.78 -6.43 23.80
C ASP A 68 -11.03 -5.58 23.51
N SER A 69 -10.87 -4.34 23.06
CA SER A 69 -11.93 -3.43 22.64
C SER A 69 -12.23 -3.49 21.14
N GLY A 70 -11.50 -4.31 20.39
CA GLY A 70 -11.63 -4.45 18.94
C GLY A 70 -10.96 -3.32 18.16
N ASN A 71 -10.00 -2.60 18.74
CA ASN A 71 -9.19 -1.62 18.04
C ASN A 71 -7.91 -2.26 17.49
N ASP A 72 -7.36 -1.65 16.45
CA ASP A 72 -6.08 -2.05 15.85
C ASP A 72 -4.94 -2.00 16.88
N ALA A 73 -4.31 -3.15 17.12
CA ALA A 73 -3.21 -3.35 18.06
C ALA A 73 -1.84 -3.42 17.36
N THR A 74 -1.70 -2.80 16.19
CA THR A 74 -0.40 -2.69 15.51
C THR A 74 0.65 -2.12 16.47
N ALA A 75 1.81 -2.78 16.56
CA ALA A 75 2.88 -2.37 17.46
C ALA A 75 3.30 -0.92 17.22
N GLN A 76 3.43 -0.13 18.28
CA GLN A 76 3.85 1.28 18.21
C GLN A 76 5.27 1.45 17.64
N SER A 77 6.10 0.41 17.70
CA SER A 77 7.44 0.39 17.11
C SER A 77 7.45 0.09 15.61
N ALA A 78 6.30 -0.19 15.01
CA ALA A 78 6.23 -0.43 13.57
C ALA A 78 6.54 0.86 12.79
N GLU A 79 7.36 0.74 11.77
CA GLU A 79 7.59 1.81 10.80
C GLU A 79 6.32 1.98 9.95
N ILE A 80 5.83 3.22 9.82
CA ILE A 80 4.57 3.50 9.13
C ILE A 80 4.84 4.04 7.73
N THR A 81 4.20 3.44 6.74
CA THR A 81 4.20 3.87 5.33
C THR A 81 2.80 4.32 4.90
N ASN A 82 2.73 5.27 4.00
CA ASN A 82 1.48 5.93 3.58
C ASN A 82 0.94 5.47 2.22
N SER A 83 1.57 4.48 1.60
CA SER A 83 1.07 3.93 0.32
C SER A 83 1.60 2.52 0.08
N THR A 84 0.95 1.80 -0.86
CA THR A 84 1.39 0.47 -1.31
C THR A 84 2.79 0.52 -1.93
N SER A 85 3.10 1.52 -2.73
CA SER A 85 4.42 1.68 -3.38
C SER A 85 5.53 1.97 -2.38
N VAL A 86 5.28 2.81 -1.36
CA VAL A 86 6.24 3.08 -0.29
C VAL A 86 6.48 1.83 0.55
N MET A 87 5.45 1.06 0.90
CA MET A 87 5.60 -0.24 1.58
C MET A 87 6.55 -1.16 0.81
N MET A 88 6.32 -1.33 -0.50
CA MET A 88 7.15 -2.16 -1.36
C MET A 88 8.62 -1.71 -1.35
N SER A 89 8.87 -0.41 -1.56
CA SER A 89 10.24 0.14 -1.60
C SER A 89 10.94 0.07 -0.25
N THR A 90 10.23 0.27 0.86
CA THR A 90 10.78 0.15 2.22
C THR A 90 11.21 -1.28 2.51
N VAL A 91 10.36 -2.28 2.20
CA VAL A 91 10.71 -3.70 2.37
C VAL A 91 11.87 -4.10 1.44
N GLN A 92 11.87 -3.62 0.19
CA GLN A 92 12.97 -3.86 -0.75
C GLN A 92 14.30 -3.30 -0.23
N GLY A 93 14.28 -2.15 0.44
CA GLY A 93 15.49 -1.48 0.96
C GLY A 93 16.04 -2.03 2.27
N ASN A 94 15.29 -2.89 2.99
CA ASN A 94 15.68 -3.39 4.31
C ASN A 94 15.59 -4.92 4.39
N LYS A 95 16.74 -5.60 4.51
CA LYS A 95 16.83 -7.07 4.59
C LYS A 95 16.11 -7.70 5.77
N ASN A 96 15.89 -6.93 6.83
CA ASN A 96 15.22 -7.38 8.05
C ASN A 96 13.75 -6.96 8.09
N ALA A 97 13.25 -6.30 7.06
CA ALA A 97 11.87 -5.81 7.00
C ALA A 97 10.87 -6.94 6.74
N ILE A 98 9.73 -6.83 7.39
CA ILE A 98 8.50 -7.57 7.09
C ILE A 98 7.35 -6.56 6.97
N GLY A 99 6.55 -6.71 5.94
CA GLY A 99 5.38 -5.87 5.67
C GLY A 99 4.30 -6.63 4.93
N TYR A 100 3.31 -5.94 4.39
CA TYR A 100 2.20 -6.55 3.67
C TYR A 100 1.68 -5.63 2.56
N VAL A 101 1.26 -6.23 1.45
CA VAL A 101 0.72 -5.49 0.29
C VAL A 101 -0.43 -6.25 -0.37
N SER A 102 -1.18 -5.57 -1.23
CA SER A 102 -2.09 -6.21 -2.18
C SER A 102 -1.34 -7.19 -3.08
N LEU A 103 -1.93 -8.37 -3.31
CA LEU A 103 -1.36 -9.39 -4.20
C LEU A 103 -1.19 -8.86 -5.62
N GLY A 104 -2.18 -8.14 -6.15
CA GLY A 104 -2.08 -7.55 -7.48
C GLY A 104 -1.03 -6.44 -7.62
N SER A 105 -0.50 -5.93 -6.51
CA SER A 105 0.62 -4.98 -6.50
C SER A 105 1.98 -5.66 -6.31
N LEU A 106 2.00 -6.97 -6.10
CA LEU A 106 3.24 -7.71 -5.85
C LEU A 106 4.15 -7.66 -7.08
N SER A 107 5.42 -7.40 -6.87
CA SER A 107 6.44 -7.40 -7.93
C SER A 107 7.65 -8.22 -7.52
N ASP A 108 8.51 -8.47 -8.49
CA ASP A 108 9.78 -9.18 -8.26
C ASP A 108 10.78 -8.43 -7.36
N SER A 109 10.45 -7.26 -6.86
CA SER A 109 11.33 -6.48 -5.96
C SER A 109 11.38 -7.02 -4.53
N VAL A 110 10.37 -7.78 -4.12
CA VAL A 110 10.22 -8.38 -2.79
C VAL A 110 9.87 -9.87 -2.90
N LYS A 111 9.85 -10.57 -1.77
CA LYS A 111 9.47 -11.98 -1.67
C LYS A 111 8.20 -12.10 -0.84
N ALA A 112 7.18 -12.73 -1.40
CA ALA A 112 5.99 -13.09 -0.65
C ALA A 112 6.25 -14.34 0.22
N LEU A 113 5.75 -14.33 1.44
CA LEU A 113 5.78 -15.48 2.34
C LEU A 113 4.53 -16.34 2.16
N LYS A 114 4.69 -17.64 2.43
CA LYS A 114 3.54 -18.55 2.59
C LYS A 114 2.86 -18.29 3.93
N LEU A 115 1.55 -18.39 3.94
CA LEU A 115 0.75 -18.35 5.16
C LEU A 115 0.14 -19.73 5.38
N ASP A 116 0.42 -20.37 6.53
CA ASP A 116 -0.02 -21.73 6.84
C ASP A 116 0.30 -22.75 5.72
N GLY A 117 1.45 -22.56 5.06
CA GLY A 117 1.90 -23.38 3.94
C GLY A 117 1.30 -23.01 2.58
N ALA A 118 0.29 -22.16 2.51
CA ALA A 118 -0.31 -21.67 1.27
C ALA A 118 0.44 -20.47 0.69
N GLU A 119 0.67 -20.46 -0.62
CA GLU A 119 1.23 -19.33 -1.34
C GLU A 119 0.17 -18.23 -1.55
N ALA A 120 0.60 -16.96 -1.55
CA ALA A 120 -0.26 -15.86 -1.96
C ALA A 120 -0.41 -15.89 -3.49
N SER A 121 -1.51 -16.45 -3.99
CA SER A 121 -1.80 -16.51 -5.41
C SER A 121 -3.31 -16.46 -5.68
N VAL A 122 -3.68 -16.09 -6.91
CA VAL A 122 -5.09 -16.09 -7.35
C VAL A 122 -5.73 -17.47 -7.16
N GLU A 123 -5.00 -18.54 -7.45
CA GLU A 123 -5.49 -19.91 -7.33
C GLU A 123 -5.81 -20.28 -5.88
N THR A 124 -4.86 -20.01 -4.95
CA THR A 124 -5.01 -20.35 -3.53
C THR A 124 -6.05 -19.50 -2.81
N ILE A 125 -6.29 -18.28 -3.28
CA ILE A 125 -7.38 -17.42 -2.81
C ILE A 125 -8.72 -17.99 -3.31
N LYS A 126 -8.84 -18.32 -4.59
CA LYS A 126 -10.09 -18.87 -5.16
C LYS A 126 -10.49 -20.20 -4.51
N ASN A 127 -9.55 -21.09 -4.23
CA ASN A 127 -9.84 -22.36 -3.58
C ASN A 127 -9.94 -22.27 -2.04
N GLY A 128 -9.74 -21.07 -1.47
CA GLY A 128 -9.88 -20.77 -0.04
C GLY A 128 -8.74 -21.29 0.85
N SER A 129 -7.64 -21.79 0.29
CA SER A 129 -6.46 -22.21 1.09
C SER A 129 -5.66 -21.02 1.62
N TYR A 130 -5.61 -19.89 0.89
CA TYR A 130 -5.02 -18.65 1.37
C TYR A 130 -6.08 -17.75 2.00
N LYS A 131 -5.96 -17.45 3.30
CA LYS A 131 -7.02 -16.82 4.10
C LYS A 131 -7.01 -15.29 4.10
N LEU A 132 -5.86 -14.66 3.81
CA LEU A 132 -5.77 -13.20 3.76
C LEU A 132 -6.33 -12.68 2.44
N GLN A 133 -7.64 -12.53 2.38
CA GLN A 133 -8.37 -12.02 1.22
C GLN A 133 -9.39 -10.97 1.66
N ARG A 134 -9.64 -10.01 0.77
CA ARG A 134 -10.53 -8.87 1.03
C ARG A 134 -11.20 -8.39 -0.24
N PRO A 135 -12.35 -7.72 -0.17
CA PRO A 135 -12.92 -7.08 -1.34
C PRO A 135 -12.17 -5.81 -1.73
N PHE A 136 -12.14 -5.54 -3.02
CA PHE A 136 -11.98 -4.20 -3.56
C PHE A 136 -13.37 -3.67 -3.89
N ASN A 137 -13.69 -2.53 -3.31
CA ASN A 137 -15.00 -1.89 -3.43
C ASN A 137 -14.86 -0.50 -4.03
N ILE A 138 -15.86 -0.08 -4.78
CA ILE A 138 -16.19 1.32 -5.02
C ILE A 138 -17.38 1.70 -4.14
N ALA A 139 -17.41 2.95 -3.69
CA ALA A 139 -18.53 3.44 -2.89
C ALA A 139 -18.92 4.87 -3.30
N TYR A 140 -20.21 5.17 -3.23
CA TYR A 140 -20.77 6.44 -3.72
C TYR A 140 -22.11 6.74 -3.05
N ILE A 141 -22.56 8.00 -3.09
CA ILE A 141 -23.89 8.37 -2.61
C ILE A 141 -24.93 7.88 -3.62
N ASP A 142 -25.84 7.00 -3.18
CA ASP A 142 -26.89 6.47 -4.05
C ASP A 142 -27.83 7.59 -4.53
N GLY A 143 -28.16 7.56 -5.83
CA GLY A 143 -29.04 8.55 -6.45
C GLY A 143 -28.40 9.91 -6.76
N SER A 144 -27.12 10.17 -6.38
CA SER A 144 -26.44 11.45 -6.64
C SER A 144 -25.33 11.39 -7.68
N LEU A 145 -25.05 10.22 -8.26
CA LEU A 145 -24.05 10.07 -9.29
C LEU A 145 -24.44 10.78 -10.59
N SER A 146 -23.47 11.50 -11.18
CA SER A 146 -23.61 12.01 -12.55
C SER A 146 -23.76 10.86 -13.54
N LYS A 147 -24.29 11.15 -14.74
CA LYS A 147 -24.42 10.13 -15.81
C LYS A 147 -23.05 9.55 -16.21
N GLU A 148 -22.03 10.39 -16.19
CA GLU A 148 -20.64 10.02 -16.49
C GLU A 148 -20.10 9.03 -15.46
N ALA A 149 -20.32 9.28 -14.17
CA ALA A 149 -19.92 8.39 -13.10
C ALA A 149 -20.68 7.05 -13.15
N GLN A 150 -21.98 7.09 -13.43
CA GLN A 150 -22.78 5.87 -13.62
C GLN A 150 -22.29 5.04 -14.80
N ASP A 151 -21.91 5.68 -15.91
CA ASP A 151 -21.39 5.00 -17.10
C ASP A 151 -20.02 4.37 -16.84
N PHE A 152 -19.14 5.08 -16.12
CA PHE A 152 -17.85 4.53 -15.73
C PHE A 152 -18.01 3.32 -14.78
N ILE A 153 -18.95 3.36 -13.83
CA ILE A 153 -19.26 2.21 -12.97
C ILE A 153 -19.77 1.02 -13.80
N LYS A 154 -20.64 1.24 -14.79
CA LYS A 154 -21.09 0.19 -15.70
C LYS A 154 -19.92 -0.47 -16.43
N PHE A 155 -18.92 0.33 -16.88
CA PHE A 155 -17.72 -0.23 -17.49
C PHE A 155 -16.91 -1.06 -16.50
N ILE A 156 -16.61 -0.53 -15.30
CA ILE A 156 -15.84 -1.24 -14.27
C ILE A 156 -16.46 -2.61 -13.96
N THR A 157 -17.79 -2.69 -13.89
CA THR A 157 -18.53 -3.89 -13.48
C THR A 157 -19.02 -4.75 -14.65
N SER A 158 -18.60 -4.43 -15.86
CA SER A 158 -18.89 -5.21 -17.07
C SER A 158 -17.91 -6.36 -17.27
N LYS A 159 -18.22 -7.27 -18.21
CA LYS A 159 -17.32 -8.33 -18.65
C LYS A 159 -15.98 -7.80 -19.13
N GLU A 160 -15.97 -6.64 -19.83
CA GLU A 160 -14.78 -5.97 -20.33
C GLU A 160 -13.93 -5.43 -19.16
N GLY A 161 -14.55 -4.81 -18.17
CA GLY A 161 -13.89 -4.35 -16.95
C GLY A 161 -13.34 -5.51 -16.12
N GLU A 162 -14.12 -6.58 -15.95
CA GLU A 162 -13.66 -7.79 -15.24
C GLU A 162 -12.50 -8.47 -15.94
N ALA A 163 -12.48 -8.52 -17.26
CA ALA A 163 -11.36 -9.07 -18.02
C ALA A 163 -10.05 -8.30 -17.74
N ILE A 164 -10.13 -6.97 -17.62
CA ILE A 164 -9.00 -6.13 -17.21
C ILE A 164 -8.58 -6.46 -15.78
N ILE A 165 -9.51 -6.47 -14.83
CA ILE A 165 -9.28 -6.79 -13.42
C ILE A 165 -8.55 -8.14 -13.28
N THR A 166 -9.01 -9.15 -14.02
CA THR A 166 -8.42 -10.50 -13.99
C THR A 166 -7.02 -10.52 -14.61
N LYS A 167 -6.80 -9.78 -15.69
CA LYS A 167 -5.48 -9.64 -16.32
C LYS A 167 -4.47 -8.97 -15.41
N GLU A 168 -4.91 -8.01 -14.60
CA GLU A 168 -4.06 -7.33 -13.61
C GLU A 168 -3.82 -8.17 -12.32
N GLY A 169 -4.25 -9.45 -12.29
CA GLY A 169 -3.94 -10.38 -11.21
C GLY A 169 -4.92 -10.37 -10.03
N TYR A 170 -6.08 -9.75 -10.19
CA TYR A 170 -7.16 -9.78 -9.21
C TYR A 170 -8.21 -10.85 -9.57
N ILE A 171 -9.14 -11.10 -8.66
CA ILE A 171 -10.24 -12.06 -8.88
C ILE A 171 -11.50 -11.26 -9.23
N GLY A 172 -12.08 -11.56 -10.38
CA GLY A 172 -13.31 -10.93 -10.88
C GLY A 172 -14.54 -11.19 -10.01
N ILE A 173 -15.65 -10.61 -10.41
CA ILE A 173 -16.94 -10.63 -9.69
C ILE A 173 -18.00 -11.48 -10.42
N ASP A 174 -17.62 -12.23 -11.47
CA ASP A 174 -18.51 -12.98 -12.36
C ASP A 174 -19.53 -12.04 -13.07
N ALA A 175 -19.01 -10.99 -13.71
CA ALA A 175 -19.81 -10.01 -14.44
C ALA A 175 -20.60 -10.66 -15.57
N THR A 176 -21.89 -10.31 -15.65
CA THR A 176 -22.82 -10.88 -16.66
C THR A 176 -23.08 -9.94 -17.82
N GLU A 177 -23.00 -8.62 -17.59
CA GLU A 177 -23.33 -7.59 -18.55
C GLU A 177 -22.10 -7.17 -19.36
N SER A 178 -22.28 -6.92 -20.65
CA SER A 178 -21.25 -6.30 -21.49
C SER A 178 -21.41 -4.79 -21.55
N TYR A 179 -20.27 -4.09 -21.65
CA TYR A 179 -20.26 -2.64 -21.81
C TYR A 179 -20.33 -2.22 -23.27
N THR A 180 -21.18 -1.26 -23.56
CA THR A 180 -21.24 -0.56 -24.85
C THR A 180 -20.85 0.89 -24.66
N ALA A 181 -19.88 1.37 -25.44
CA ALA A 181 -19.38 2.74 -25.34
C ALA A 181 -20.49 3.77 -25.57
N SER A 182 -20.70 4.64 -24.60
CA SER A 182 -21.74 5.67 -24.61
C SER A 182 -21.32 6.97 -25.31
N LYS A 183 -20.00 7.11 -25.66
CA LYS A 183 -19.38 8.31 -26.22
C LYS A 183 -19.63 9.57 -25.35
N MET A 184 -19.67 9.39 -24.06
CA MET A 184 -19.82 10.49 -23.11
C MET A 184 -18.62 11.41 -23.06
N SER A 185 -18.84 12.61 -22.53
CA SER A 185 -17.80 13.61 -22.24
C SER A 185 -18.06 14.21 -20.87
N GLY A 186 -17.02 14.48 -20.12
CA GLY A 186 -17.10 15.02 -18.77
C GLY A 186 -15.96 14.54 -17.88
N THR A 187 -16.08 14.78 -16.57
CA THR A 187 -15.08 14.40 -15.58
C THR A 187 -15.71 13.53 -14.50
N VAL A 188 -15.03 12.45 -14.13
CA VAL A 188 -15.34 11.62 -12.96
C VAL A 188 -14.15 11.67 -12.02
N THR A 189 -14.41 11.98 -10.75
CA THR A 189 -13.39 12.08 -9.70
C THR A 189 -13.48 10.89 -8.76
N LEU A 190 -12.33 10.27 -8.49
CA LEU A 190 -12.20 9.16 -7.55
C LEU A 190 -11.15 9.51 -6.49
N ALA A 191 -11.36 9.03 -5.27
CA ALA A 191 -10.33 9.09 -4.23
C ALA A 191 -10.32 7.80 -3.39
N GLY A 192 -9.17 7.45 -2.82
CA GLY A 192 -9.13 6.37 -1.85
C GLY A 192 -7.92 5.45 -1.90
N SER A 193 -8.19 4.16 -1.82
CA SER A 193 -7.21 3.11 -1.60
C SER A 193 -6.06 3.11 -2.62
N THR A 194 -4.83 3.21 -2.12
CA THR A 194 -3.60 3.06 -2.92
C THR A 194 -3.37 1.62 -3.42
N SER A 195 -4.10 0.64 -2.88
CA SER A 195 -4.08 -0.75 -3.37
C SER A 195 -5.06 -0.97 -4.53
N VAL A 196 -6.16 -0.21 -4.57
CA VAL A 196 -7.14 -0.25 -5.68
C VAL A 196 -6.69 0.61 -6.85
N ALA A 197 -5.96 1.68 -6.59
CA ALA A 197 -5.55 2.66 -7.60
C ALA A 197 -4.83 2.05 -8.81
N PRO A 198 -3.91 1.07 -8.70
CA PRO A 198 -3.25 0.49 -9.86
C PRO A 198 -4.25 -0.09 -10.88
N VAL A 199 -5.16 -0.94 -10.47
CA VAL A 199 -6.17 -1.52 -11.37
C VAL A 199 -7.18 -0.47 -11.85
N MET A 200 -7.53 0.50 -11.01
CA MET A 200 -8.44 1.58 -11.38
C MET A 200 -7.83 2.49 -12.46
N ASN A 201 -6.53 2.75 -12.42
CA ASN A 201 -5.83 3.49 -13.47
C ASN A 201 -5.90 2.76 -14.82
N VAL A 202 -5.66 1.44 -14.83
CA VAL A 202 -5.78 0.63 -16.07
C VAL A 202 -7.22 0.66 -16.59
N LEU A 203 -8.22 0.48 -15.72
CA LEU A 203 -9.64 0.59 -16.09
C LEU A 203 -9.98 1.97 -16.66
N ALA A 204 -9.48 3.04 -16.04
CA ALA A 204 -9.70 4.41 -16.52
C ALA A 204 -9.07 4.65 -17.88
N ASP A 205 -7.87 4.11 -18.14
CA ASP A 205 -7.20 4.25 -19.42
C ASP A 205 -7.93 3.49 -20.53
N GLU A 206 -8.39 2.27 -20.29
CA GLU A 206 -9.18 1.52 -21.25
C GLU A 206 -10.56 2.14 -21.50
N TYR A 207 -11.22 2.64 -20.44
CA TYR A 207 -12.48 3.38 -20.58
C TYR A 207 -12.34 4.64 -21.43
N LYS A 208 -11.27 5.42 -21.26
CA LYS A 208 -10.99 6.63 -22.06
C LYS A 208 -10.76 6.33 -23.55
N LYS A 209 -10.20 5.15 -23.88
CA LYS A 209 -10.07 4.73 -25.29
C LYS A 209 -11.44 4.55 -25.96
N LEU A 210 -12.42 4.05 -25.21
CA LEU A 210 -13.80 3.86 -25.67
C LEU A 210 -14.61 5.16 -25.65
N ASN A 211 -14.28 6.08 -24.73
CA ASN A 211 -14.96 7.35 -24.48
C ASN A 211 -13.93 8.51 -24.44
N PRO A 212 -13.39 8.95 -25.58
CA PRO A 212 -12.29 9.92 -25.62
C PRO A 212 -12.61 11.31 -25.04
N GLY A 213 -13.90 11.64 -24.87
CA GLY A 213 -14.35 12.89 -24.23
C GLY A 213 -14.33 12.84 -22.70
N MET A 214 -14.03 11.69 -22.13
CA MET A 214 -14.04 11.51 -20.68
C MET A 214 -12.68 11.80 -20.03
N LYS A 215 -12.71 12.44 -18.85
CA LYS A 215 -11.59 12.61 -17.95
C LYS A 215 -11.86 11.86 -16.67
N ILE A 216 -10.94 10.99 -16.27
CA ILE A 216 -11.01 10.25 -15.00
C ILE A 216 -9.85 10.74 -14.13
N GLU A 217 -10.18 11.31 -12.98
CA GLU A 217 -9.22 11.84 -12.00
C GLU A 217 -9.18 10.92 -10.79
N ILE A 218 -8.01 10.37 -10.47
CA ILE A 218 -7.82 9.43 -9.39
C ILE A 218 -6.86 10.01 -8.38
N GLN A 219 -7.29 10.09 -7.11
CA GLN A 219 -6.48 10.53 -5.98
C GLN A 219 -6.22 9.37 -5.02
N GLU A 220 -4.96 9.06 -4.80
CA GLU A 220 -4.52 8.04 -3.86
C GLU A 220 -4.40 8.64 -2.45
N SER A 221 -5.42 8.46 -1.60
CA SER A 221 -5.52 9.10 -0.28
C SER A 221 -5.72 8.12 0.88
N GLY A 222 -5.79 6.79 0.59
CA GLY A 222 -6.20 5.77 1.55
C GLY A 222 -7.72 5.59 1.59
N SER A 223 -8.17 4.38 1.99
CA SER A 223 -9.60 4.01 1.93
C SER A 223 -10.48 4.93 2.75
N SER A 224 -10.13 5.21 4.00
CA SER A 224 -10.96 6.02 4.90
C SER A 224 -11.07 7.48 4.42
N ALA A 225 -9.98 8.08 3.93
CA ALA A 225 -10.02 9.45 3.40
C ALA A 225 -10.84 9.54 2.10
N GLY A 226 -10.75 8.52 1.22
CA GLY A 226 -11.58 8.46 0.02
C GLY A 226 -13.07 8.30 0.34
N ILE A 227 -13.41 7.43 1.29
CA ILE A 227 -14.77 7.23 1.77
C ILE A 227 -15.33 8.52 2.35
N GLU A 228 -14.57 9.21 3.20
CA GLU A 228 -14.98 10.50 3.77
C GLU A 228 -15.22 11.55 2.68
N SER A 229 -14.32 11.63 1.68
CA SER A 229 -14.47 12.53 0.54
C SER A 229 -15.75 12.24 -0.27
N ALA A 230 -16.09 10.97 -0.45
CA ALA A 230 -17.34 10.59 -1.12
C ALA A 230 -18.59 10.91 -0.26
N MET A 231 -18.54 10.68 1.06
CA MET A 231 -19.64 11.05 1.97
C MET A 231 -19.94 12.56 1.98
N GLN A 232 -18.89 13.37 1.75
CA GLN A 232 -19.00 14.84 1.63
C GLN A 232 -19.37 15.31 0.21
N GLY A 233 -19.44 14.40 -0.76
CA GLY A 233 -19.68 14.73 -2.16
C GLY A 233 -18.50 15.44 -2.86
N ALA A 234 -17.31 15.42 -2.26
CA ALA A 234 -16.11 16.02 -2.83
C ALA A 234 -15.54 15.21 -4.01
N VAL A 235 -15.84 13.91 -4.06
CA VAL A 235 -15.56 13.02 -5.19
C VAL A 235 -16.80 12.21 -5.56
N ASN A 236 -16.86 11.75 -6.81
CA ASN A 236 -17.97 10.93 -7.27
C ASN A 236 -17.95 9.52 -6.69
N ILE A 237 -16.76 8.94 -6.58
CA ILE A 237 -16.55 7.53 -6.24
C ILE A 237 -15.39 7.42 -5.25
N ALA A 238 -15.60 6.72 -4.14
CA ALA A 238 -14.53 6.27 -3.26
C ALA A 238 -13.98 4.92 -3.73
N MET A 239 -12.69 4.71 -3.56
CA MET A 239 -12.02 3.41 -3.73
C MET A 239 -11.68 2.84 -2.35
N SER A 240 -12.14 1.63 -2.05
CA SER A 240 -11.90 0.99 -0.76
C SER A 240 -11.33 -0.43 -0.92
N SER A 241 -10.36 -0.77 -0.10
CA SER A 241 -9.77 -2.11 -0.01
C SER A 241 -10.16 -2.82 1.29
N ARG A 242 -11.31 -2.48 1.81
CA ARG A 242 -12.04 -3.12 2.91
C ARG A 242 -13.54 -2.93 2.74
N GLU A 243 -14.33 -3.63 3.53
CA GLU A 243 -15.76 -3.33 3.62
C GLU A 243 -16.00 -1.94 4.25
N LEU A 244 -17.16 -1.37 3.97
CA LEU A 244 -17.59 -0.14 4.62
C LEU A 244 -17.96 -0.43 6.09
N LYS A 245 -17.57 0.48 6.97
CA LYS A 245 -18.04 0.47 8.37
C LYS A 245 -19.54 0.81 8.41
N ASN A 246 -20.24 0.45 9.47
CA ASN A 246 -21.68 0.66 9.60
C ASN A 246 -22.13 2.13 9.37
N ASN A 247 -21.36 3.08 9.91
CA ASN A 247 -21.62 4.51 9.73
C ASN A 247 -21.36 5.02 8.30
N GLU A 248 -20.46 4.35 7.55
CA GLU A 248 -20.15 4.63 6.15
C GLU A 248 -21.24 4.02 5.24
N ALA A 249 -21.61 2.77 5.50
CA ALA A 249 -22.66 2.04 4.76
C ALA A 249 -24.07 2.67 4.94
N ALA A 250 -24.29 3.42 6.02
CA ALA A 250 -25.52 4.19 6.21
C ALA A 250 -25.63 5.39 5.24
N LYS A 251 -24.51 5.86 4.66
CA LYS A 251 -24.45 7.03 3.78
C LYS A 251 -24.09 6.71 2.34
N LEU A 252 -23.36 5.63 2.14
CA LEU A 252 -22.84 5.25 0.83
C LEU A 252 -23.34 3.86 0.42
N LYS A 253 -23.63 3.72 -0.85
CA LYS A 253 -23.76 2.42 -1.50
C LYS A 253 -22.38 1.90 -1.85
N SER A 254 -22.12 0.64 -1.51
CA SER A 254 -20.89 -0.05 -1.86
C SER A 254 -21.14 -1.09 -2.94
N GLN A 255 -20.18 -1.23 -3.86
CA GLN A 255 -20.20 -2.26 -4.88
C GLN A 255 -18.82 -2.91 -4.98
N LYS A 256 -18.76 -4.22 -4.79
CA LYS A 256 -17.55 -4.99 -4.97
C LYS A 256 -17.18 -5.03 -6.46
N ILE A 257 -15.92 -4.77 -6.77
CA ILE A 257 -15.37 -4.80 -8.13
C ILE A 257 -14.35 -5.93 -8.33
N ALA A 258 -13.73 -6.38 -7.25
CA ALA A 258 -12.77 -7.49 -7.28
C ALA A 258 -12.62 -8.13 -5.89
N LEU A 259 -11.99 -9.30 -5.85
CA LEU A 259 -11.41 -9.86 -4.64
C LEU A 259 -9.87 -9.82 -4.78
N ASP A 260 -9.20 -9.38 -3.72
CA ASP A 260 -7.75 -9.24 -3.64
C ASP A 260 -7.18 -10.04 -2.47
N GLY A 261 -5.96 -10.55 -2.63
CA GLY A 261 -5.18 -11.13 -1.54
C GLY A 261 -4.29 -10.11 -0.87
N ILE A 262 -3.99 -10.30 0.42
CA ILE A 262 -2.94 -9.54 1.10
C ILE A 262 -1.72 -10.44 1.26
N ALA A 263 -0.64 -10.14 0.55
CA ALA A 263 0.61 -10.87 0.64
C ALA A 263 1.47 -10.31 1.77
N VAL A 264 1.94 -11.17 2.67
CA VAL A 264 3.01 -10.82 3.62
C VAL A 264 4.33 -10.87 2.87
N ILE A 265 5.10 -9.80 2.94
CA ILE A 265 6.31 -9.61 2.14
C ILE A 265 7.55 -9.37 2.98
N VAL A 266 8.68 -9.84 2.47
CA VAL A 266 10.01 -9.59 3.01
C VAL A 266 10.97 -9.19 1.89
N ASN A 267 12.14 -8.68 2.24
CA ASN A 267 13.22 -8.44 1.29
C ASN A 267 13.63 -9.75 0.58
N LYS A 268 14.02 -9.69 -0.69
CA LYS A 268 14.46 -10.87 -1.46
C LYS A 268 15.63 -11.65 -0.84
N GLU A 269 16.53 -10.94 -0.18
CA GLU A 269 17.69 -11.56 0.48
C GLU A 269 17.35 -12.12 1.88
N ASN A 270 16.11 -11.95 2.33
CA ASN A 270 15.63 -12.54 3.57
C ASN A 270 15.58 -14.07 3.43
N LYS A 271 16.01 -14.78 4.47
CA LYS A 271 16.13 -16.25 4.48
C LYS A 271 14.88 -16.98 4.99
N LEU A 272 13.83 -16.24 5.33
CA LEU A 272 12.54 -16.83 5.71
C LEU A 272 11.87 -17.52 4.53
#